data_f208ff9b7eb47a48d4a4abb623654cf2
#
_entry.id   f208ff9b7eb47a48d4a4abb623654cf2
#
_cell.length_a   1.000
_cell.length_b   1.000
_cell.length_c   1.000
_cell.angle_alpha   90.00
_cell.angle_beta   90.00
_cell.angle_gamma   90.00
#
_symmetry.space_group_name_H-M   'P 1'
#
loop_
_entity.id
_entity.type
_entity.pdbx_description
1 polymer ?
#
loop_
_entity_poly.entity_id
_entity_poly.type
_entity_poly.pdbx_seq_one_letter_code
_entity_poly.pdbx_strand_id
1 'polypeptide(L)'
;MSFHSLPLVLNEIRATEAVLNRIYDAAKLGLKGDNLALAAGMIPTAYRQLCEMDPVAQLAEQKGRADGELTASKQLHAAAAEGDAKASLAILQNVH
;
A
#
# COMPACT_ATOMS: atom_id res chain seq x y z
N MET A 1 22.72 -14.29 29.80
CA MET A 1 22.02 -14.19 29.22
C MET A 1 21.61 -14.05 28.93
N SER A 2 21.90 -13.98 28.68
CA SER A 2 21.18 -13.75 28.20
C SER A 2 20.77 -14.03 27.62
N PHE A 3 21.02 -14.76 27.30
CA PHE A 3 20.21 -14.97 26.59
C PHE A 3 19.49 -15.14 26.34
N HIS A 4 20.34 -16.04 26.47
CA HIS A 4 18.99 -16.17 25.96
C HIS A 4 18.65 -15.11 24.92
N SER A 5 19.38 -14.10 24.87
CA SER A 5 19.15 -13.00 23.94
C SER A 5 19.51 -13.38 22.51
N LEU A 6 20.45 -14.27 22.31
CA LEU A 6 20.90 -14.62 20.95
C LEU A 6 19.82 -15.23 20.09
N PRO A 7 19.09 -16.25 20.55
CA PRO A 7 18.01 -16.79 19.71
C PRO A 7 16.93 -15.76 19.43
N LEU A 8 16.71 -14.87 20.37
CA LEU A 8 15.71 -13.84 20.20
C LEU A 8 16.06 -12.90 19.05
N VAL A 9 17.35 -12.60 18.91
CA VAL A 9 17.81 -11.72 17.84
C VAL A 9 17.43 -12.30 16.49
N LEU A 10 17.61 -13.60 16.32
CA LEU A 10 17.25 -14.26 15.07
C LEU A 10 15.77 -14.20 14.79
N ASN A 11 14.96 -14.20 15.83
CA ASN A 11 13.52 -14.21 15.66
C ASN A 11 12.92 -12.81 15.53
N GLU A 12 13.77 -11.80 15.61
CA GLU A 12 13.24 -10.45 15.66
C GLU A 12 13.23 -9.75 14.32
N ILE A 13 13.62 -10.43 13.26
CA ILE A 13 13.42 -9.90 11.93
C ILE A 13 12.00 -10.22 11.54
N ARG A 14 11.10 -9.52 12.17
CA ARG A 14 9.67 -9.59 11.88
C ARG A 14 9.10 -8.21 11.95
N ALA A 15 8.15 -7.96 11.07
CA ALA A 15 7.47 -6.69 11.09
C ALA A 15 6.52 -6.65 12.28
N THR A 16 6.58 -5.55 13.02
CA THR A 16 5.56 -5.28 14.03
C THR A 16 4.29 -4.84 13.32
N GLU A 17 3.19 -4.85 14.06
CA GLU A 17 1.92 -4.40 13.52
C GLU A 17 2.02 -2.95 13.01
N ALA A 18 2.72 -2.10 13.75
CA ALA A 18 2.90 -0.71 13.34
C ALA A 18 3.66 -0.60 12.02
N VAL A 19 4.70 -1.40 11.85
CA VAL A 19 5.48 -1.40 10.60
C VAL A 19 4.63 -1.95 9.45
N LEU A 20 3.88 -3.02 9.70
CA LEU A 20 3.00 -3.59 8.67
C LEU A 20 1.96 -2.58 8.22
N ASN A 21 1.39 -1.83 9.13
CA ASN A 21 0.44 -0.79 8.79
C ASN A 21 1.08 0.31 7.93
N ARG A 22 2.31 0.69 8.23
CA ARG A 22 3.01 1.70 7.43
C ARG A 22 3.34 1.19 6.03
N ILE A 23 3.73 -0.09 5.93
CA ILE A 23 3.97 -0.71 4.62
C ILE A 23 2.67 -0.72 3.81
N TYR A 24 1.60 -1.16 4.43
CA TYR A 24 0.29 -1.21 3.80
C TYR A 24 -0.14 0.18 3.31
N ASP A 25 -0.05 1.17 4.17
CA ASP A 25 -0.47 2.54 3.83
C ASP A 25 0.36 3.11 2.68
N ALA A 26 1.68 2.90 2.73
CA ALA A 26 2.57 3.38 1.67
C ALA A 26 2.24 2.72 0.34
N ALA A 27 2.02 1.40 0.35
CA ALA A 27 1.66 0.67 -0.87
C ALA A 27 0.31 1.11 -1.40
N LYS A 28 -0.62 1.38 -0.52
CA LYS A 28 -1.95 1.86 -0.90
C LYS A 28 -1.88 3.20 -1.61
N LEU A 29 -0.91 4.04 -1.25
CA LEU A 29 -0.70 5.31 -1.93
C LEU A 29 0.04 5.17 -3.25
N GLY A 30 0.40 3.95 -3.64
CA GLY A 30 1.08 3.69 -4.91
C GLY A 30 2.59 3.72 -4.83
N LEU A 31 3.15 3.83 -3.65
CA LEU A 31 4.60 3.80 -3.49
C LEU A 31 5.13 2.39 -3.64
N LYS A 32 6.36 2.27 -4.11
CA LYS A 32 7.02 0.98 -4.26
C LYS A 32 8.53 1.16 -4.20
N GLY A 33 9.23 0.04 -4.01
CA GLY A 33 10.67 0.03 -3.96
C GLY A 33 11.21 0.85 -2.80
N ASP A 34 12.25 1.62 -3.07
CA ASP A 34 12.91 2.40 -2.04
C ASP A 34 12.00 3.47 -1.45
N ASN A 35 11.12 4.04 -2.26
CA ASN A 35 10.19 5.06 -1.77
C ASN A 35 9.21 4.47 -0.76
N LEU A 36 8.75 3.26 -1.02
CA LEU A 36 7.88 2.57 -0.07
C LEU A 36 8.60 2.32 1.25
N ALA A 37 9.84 1.85 1.17
CA ALA A 37 10.64 1.58 2.37
C ALA A 37 10.81 2.85 3.20
N LEU A 38 11.18 3.94 2.56
CA LEU A 38 11.37 5.21 3.26
C LEU A 38 10.08 5.72 3.88
N ALA A 39 8.97 5.60 3.16
CA ALA A 39 7.67 6.00 3.69
C ALA A 39 7.24 5.16 4.88
N ALA A 40 7.66 3.89 4.90
CA ALA A 40 7.41 3.01 6.03
C ALA A 40 8.38 3.23 7.19
N GLY A 41 9.30 4.17 7.04
CA GLY A 41 10.27 4.48 8.08
C GLY A 41 11.45 3.54 8.12
N MET A 42 11.76 2.90 7.00
CA MET A 42 12.83 1.90 6.94
C MET A 42 13.86 2.28 5.89
N ILE A 43 15.09 1.87 6.14
CA ILE A 43 16.15 1.94 5.12
C ILE A 43 15.80 0.89 4.04
N PRO A 44 15.99 1.21 2.73
CA PRO A 44 15.61 0.27 1.68
C PRO A 44 16.22 -1.12 1.82
N THR A 45 17.49 -1.22 2.21
CA THR A 45 18.11 -2.53 2.42
C THR A 45 17.44 -3.30 3.56
N ALA A 46 17.07 -2.60 4.63
CA ALA A 46 16.39 -3.22 5.76
C ALA A 46 15.00 -3.72 5.34
N TYR A 47 14.31 -2.96 4.50
CA TYR A 47 13.00 -3.38 4.01
C TYR A 47 13.10 -4.63 3.14
N ARG A 48 14.07 -4.66 2.23
CA ARG A 48 14.30 -5.84 1.39
C ARG A 48 14.59 -7.07 2.25
N GLN A 49 15.43 -6.90 3.26
CA GLN A 49 15.77 -7.99 4.18
C GLN A 49 14.53 -8.47 4.94
N LEU A 50 13.71 -7.52 5.41
CA LEU A 50 12.49 -7.86 6.11
C LEU A 50 11.55 -8.67 5.21
N CYS A 51 11.38 -8.27 3.97
CA CYS A 51 10.53 -9.00 3.03
C CYS A 51 11.02 -10.42 2.77
N GLU A 52 12.35 -10.61 2.77
CA GLU A 52 12.92 -11.95 2.60
C GLU A 52 12.68 -12.82 3.82
N MET A 53 12.70 -12.22 5.01
CA MET A 53 12.62 -12.99 6.26
C MET A 53 11.19 -13.12 6.76
N ASP A 54 10.30 -12.23 6.37
CA ASP A 54 8.93 -12.21 6.88
C ASP A 54 7.94 -12.07 5.72
N PRO A 55 7.30 -13.17 5.33
CA PRO A 55 6.32 -13.11 4.24
C PRO A 55 5.14 -12.18 4.51
N VAL A 56 4.83 -11.92 5.78
CA VAL A 56 3.71 -11.05 6.12
C VAL A 56 3.99 -9.61 5.66
N ALA A 57 5.26 -9.20 5.66
CA ALA A 57 5.62 -7.88 5.14
C ALA A 57 5.30 -7.77 3.66
N GLN A 58 5.60 -8.81 2.88
CA GLN A 58 5.24 -8.84 1.46
C GLN A 58 3.74 -8.81 1.25
N LEU A 59 3.00 -9.55 2.07
CA LEU A 59 1.54 -9.55 1.98
C LEU A 59 0.96 -8.19 2.29
N ALA A 60 1.52 -7.49 3.27
CA ALA A 60 1.06 -6.14 3.60
C ALA A 60 1.24 -5.20 2.40
N GLU A 61 2.37 -5.29 1.72
CA GLU A 61 2.62 -4.49 0.53
C GLU A 61 1.65 -4.85 -0.59
N GLN A 62 1.46 -6.14 -0.86
CA GLN A 62 0.57 -6.59 -1.91
C GLN A 62 -0.87 -6.19 -1.64
N LYS A 63 -1.32 -6.36 -0.41
CA LYS A 63 -2.68 -6.00 -0.02
C LYS A 63 -2.89 -4.50 -0.14
N GLY A 64 -1.93 -3.71 0.31
CA GLY A 64 -2.01 -2.26 0.19
C GLY A 64 -2.11 -1.81 -1.26
N ARG A 65 -1.26 -2.39 -2.12
CA ARG A 65 -1.28 -2.05 -3.55
C ARG A 65 -2.61 -2.41 -4.17
N ALA A 66 -3.13 -3.59 -3.86
CA ALA A 66 -4.42 -4.03 -4.40
C ALA A 66 -5.55 -3.11 -3.95
N ASP A 67 -5.57 -2.76 -2.67
CA ASP A 67 -6.60 -1.87 -2.14
C ASP A 67 -6.50 -0.47 -2.73
N GLY A 68 -5.28 0.00 -2.97
CA GLY A 68 -5.06 1.29 -3.62
C GLY A 68 -5.56 1.29 -5.05
N GLU A 69 -5.28 0.24 -5.80
CA GLU A 69 -5.77 0.09 -7.17
C GLU A 69 -7.28 0.02 -7.21
N LEU A 70 -7.87 -0.72 -6.29
CA LEU A 70 -9.32 -0.83 -6.20
C LEU A 70 -9.95 0.53 -5.91
N THR A 71 -9.39 1.28 -4.98
CA THR A 71 -9.88 2.62 -4.65
C THR A 71 -9.78 3.54 -5.85
N ALA A 72 -8.64 3.52 -6.54
CA ALA A 72 -8.44 4.34 -7.74
C ALA A 72 -9.43 3.97 -8.83
N SER A 73 -9.68 2.68 -9.03
CA SER A 73 -10.65 2.21 -10.03
C SER A 73 -12.06 2.69 -9.70
N LYS A 74 -12.45 2.61 -8.43
CA LYS A 74 -13.77 3.10 -8.02
C LYS A 74 -13.90 4.59 -8.24
N GLN A 75 -12.85 5.35 -7.97
CA GLN A 75 -12.87 6.79 -8.18
C GLN A 75 -12.97 7.13 -9.67
N LEU A 76 -12.26 6.39 -10.51
CA LEU A 76 -12.35 6.58 -11.95
C LEU A 76 -13.73 6.27 -12.48
N HIS A 77 -14.33 5.17 -12.02
CA HIS A 77 -15.68 4.81 -12.44
C HIS A 77 -16.69 5.85 -11.99
N ALA A 78 -16.57 6.34 -10.77
CA ALA A 78 -17.45 7.39 -10.27
C ALA A 78 -17.30 8.67 -11.08
N ALA A 79 -16.07 9.05 -11.40
CA ALA A 79 -15.82 10.25 -12.20
C ALA A 79 -16.36 10.09 -13.60
N ALA A 80 -16.18 8.92 -14.22
CA ALA A 80 -16.69 8.65 -15.54
C ALA A 80 -18.22 8.70 -15.58
N ALA A 81 -18.86 8.09 -14.60
CA ALA A 81 -20.33 8.11 -14.49
C ALA A 81 -20.85 9.54 -14.31
N GLU A 82 -20.17 10.32 -13.51
CA GLU A 82 -20.52 11.73 -13.32
C GLU A 82 -20.35 12.52 -14.60
N GLY A 83 -19.25 12.30 -15.30
CA GLY A 83 -18.99 12.93 -16.58
C GLY A 83 -20.04 12.58 -17.62
N ASP A 84 -20.43 11.30 -17.68
CA ASP A 84 -21.46 10.84 -18.60
C ASP A 84 -22.81 11.49 -18.28
N ALA A 85 -23.14 11.58 -17.01
CA ALA A 85 -24.39 12.25 -16.59
C ALA A 85 -24.39 13.71 -16.99
N LYS A 86 -23.27 14.39 -16.78
CA LYS A 86 -23.15 15.81 -17.18
C LYS A 86 -23.23 15.96 -18.68
N ALA A 87 -22.59 15.08 -19.44
CA ALA A 87 -22.65 15.13 -20.90
C ALA A 87 -24.08 14.90 -21.39
N SER A 88 -24.79 13.93 -20.82
CA SER A 88 -26.18 13.66 -21.18
C SER A 88 -27.08 14.86 -20.89
N LEU A 89 -26.85 15.50 -19.74
CA LEU A 89 -27.65 16.66 -19.38
C LEU A 89 -27.39 17.82 -20.32
N ALA A 90 -26.12 18.04 -20.69
CA ALA A 90 -25.76 19.09 -21.63
C ALA A 90 -26.41 18.86 -23.00
N ILE A 91 -26.43 17.61 -23.47
CA ILE A 91 -27.08 17.27 -24.73
C ILE A 91 -28.57 17.59 -24.65
N LEU A 92 -29.22 17.20 -23.57
CA LEU A 92 -30.64 17.48 -23.38
C LEU A 92 -30.91 18.99 -23.35
N GLN A 93 -30.03 19.75 -22.75
CA GLN A 93 -30.20 21.20 -22.67
C GLN A 93 -29.98 21.88 -24.01
N ASN A 94 -29.23 21.24 -24.90
CA ASN A 94 -28.89 21.84 -26.19
C ASN A 94 -29.83 21.39 -27.33
N VAL A 95 -30.85 20.64 -27.02
CA VAL A 95 -31.79 20.11 -28.00
C VAL A 95 -32.96 21.08 -28.25
N HIS A 96 -32.78 22.31 -27.98
CA HIS A 96 -33.83 23.30 -28.24
C HIS A 96 -33.54 24.07 -29.50
#